data_78be2df10dd0e3fc76d79faff3f59527
#
_entry.id   78be2df10dd0e3fc76d79faff3f59527
#
_cell.length_a   1.000
_cell.length_b   1.000
_cell.length_c   1.000
_cell.angle_alpha   90.00
_cell.angle_beta   90.00
_cell.angle_gamma   90.00
#
_symmetry.space_group_name_H-M   'P 1'
#
loop_
_entity.id
_entity.type
_entity.pdbx_description
1 polymer ?
#
loop_
_entity_poly.entity_id
_entity_poly.type
_entity_poly.pdbx_seq_one_letter_code
_entity_poly.pdbx_strand_id
1 'polypeptide(L)'
;MMLWLFLITLFCLVALSFQHLRLLRQVHRVYEDLIEVNKGDFNQRIRIQSRYRTVVKLVKECNQFINKFQTNMEHMGYLDKSRRQMTSNMSHDLKTPLTSLLGYVQALREDATLTEKERQTFLQITHQKGQKLQSLLNDFFELSKLESDDSSFHLQKTDVVRVIKELIAGLYHDFKNANMKPVLELPKTPVMVWADKKSVERILTNLLSNGLHYGKYGGVLGISVIRDKNLTWIEIWDHGKGIDQEDLPYIFNRLYTGQRSRNRILQGNGLGLTITKKLVEKHNGTIKVESKPFEKTSFSFSLPTAK
;
A
#
# COMPACT_ATOMS: atom_id res chain seq x y z
N MET A 1 -46.96 61.25 -28.18
CA MET A 1 -45.78 60.47 -28.56
C MET A 1 -44.70 60.52 -27.46
N MET A 2 -44.28 61.69 -26.97
CA MET A 2 -43.23 61.78 -25.92
C MET A 2 -43.59 61.12 -24.59
N LEU A 3 -44.85 61.17 -24.13
CA LEU A 3 -45.29 60.53 -22.88
C LEU A 3 -45.12 58.97 -22.91
N TRP A 4 -45.44 58.37 -24.02
CA TRP A 4 -45.26 56.88 -24.22
C TRP A 4 -43.82 56.48 -24.24
N LEU A 5 -42.96 57.27 -24.87
CA LEU A 5 -41.52 57.02 -24.86
C LEU A 5 -40.95 57.13 -23.44
N PHE A 6 -41.36 58.11 -22.66
CA PHE A 6 -40.96 58.26 -21.27
C PHE A 6 -41.43 57.09 -20.39
N LEU A 7 -42.65 56.63 -20.56
CA LEU A 7 -43.17 55.47 -19.84
C LEU A 7 -42.40 54.13 -20.17
N ILE A 8 -42.05 53.95 -21.45
CA ILE A 8 -41.29 52.82 -21.89
C ILE A 8 -39.83 52.80 -21.29
N THR A 9 -39.17 54.00 -21.34
CA THR A 9 -37.83 54.14 -20.75
C THR A 9 -37.84 53.96 -19.26
N LEU A 10 -38.81 54.47 -18.55
CA LEU A 10 -38.98 54.26 -17.10
C LEU A 10 -39.24 52.84 -16.78
N PHE A 11 -40.07 52.11 -17.52
CA PHE A 11 -40.33 50.68 -17.36
C PHE A 11 -39.05 49.83 -17.59
N CYS A 12 -38.28 50.13 -18.63
CA CYS A 12 -37.02 49.49 -18.90
C CYS A 12 -36.01 49.71 -17.78
N LEU A 13 -35.90 50.92 -17.24
CA LEU A 13 -35.01 51.21 -16.10
C LEU A 13 -35.42 50.47 -14.84
N VAL A 14 -36.71 50.42 -14.52
CA VAL A 14 -37.22 49.63 -13.37
C VAL A 14 -36.97 48.14 -13.56
N ALA A 15 -37.19 47.60 -14.76
CA ALA A 15 -36.95 46.22 -15.08
C ALA A 15 -35.46 45.86 -14.97
N LEU A 16 -34.57 46.72 -15.47
CA LEU A 16 -33.10 46.54 -15.34
C LEU A 16 -32.65 46.63 -13.88
N SER A 17 -33.15 47.58 -13.11
CA SER A 17 -32.86 47.70 -11.67
C SER A 17 -33.31 46.45 -10.91
N PHE A 18 -34.48 45.93 -11.21
CA PHE A 18 -34.98 44.69 -10.60
C PHE A 18 -34.11 43.45 -10.95
N GLN A 19 -33.71 43.36 -12.21
CA GLN A 19 -32.78 42.29 -12.63
C GLN A 19 -31.43 42.42 -11.93
N HIS A 20 -30.89 43.62 -11.81
CA HIS A 20 -29.61 43.86 -11.13
C HIS A 20 -29.67 43.49 -9.64
N LEU A 21 -30.72 43.95 -8.93
CA LEU A 21 -30.95 43.57 -7.52
C LEU A 21 -31.09 42.06 -7.32
N ARG A 22 -31.74 41.40 -8.27
CA ARG A 22 -31.89 39.93 -8.24
C ARG A 22 -30.55 39.22 -8.40
N LEU A 23 -29.69 39.70 -9.29
CA LEU A 23 -28.34 39.19 -9.49
C LEU A 23 -27.48 39.39 -8.24
N LEU A 24 -27.50 40.60 -7.66
CA LEU A 24 -26.74 40.85 -6.42
C LEU A 24 -27.15 39.95 -5.27
N ARG A 25 -28.46 39.71 -5.08
CA ARG A 25 -28.95 38.76 -4.06
C ARG A 25 -28.49 37.34 -4.32
N GLN A 26 -28.40 36.92 -5.58
CA GLN A 26 -27.89 35.59 -5.92
C GLN A 26 -26.39 35.45 -5.62
N VAL A 27 -25.60 36.46 -5.98
CA VAL A 27 -24.16 36.48 -5.68
C VAL A 27 -23.92 36.51 -4.17
N HIS A 28 -24.73 37.28 -3.43
CA HIS A 28 -24.63 37.35 -1.98
C HIS A 28 -24.91 35.98 -1.31
N ARG A 29 -25.90 35.22 -1.79
CA ARG A 29 -26.13 33.83 -1.30
C ARG A 29 -24.95 32.93 -1.57
N VAL A 30 -24.36 32.97 -2.76
CA VAL A 30 -23.17 32.20 -3.07
C VAL A 30 -22.02 32.54 -2.12
N TYR A 31 -21.88 33.84 -1.81
CA TYR A 31 -20.88 34.30 -0.85
C TYR A 31 -21.12 33.76 0.57
N GLU A 32 -22.37 33.80 1.07
CA GLU A 32 -22.74 33.24 2.37
C GLU A 32 -22.47 31.73 2.44
N ASP A 33 -22.88 30.93 1.42
CA ASP A 33 -22.62 29.51 1.33
C ASP A 33 -21.09 29.21 1.34
N LEU A 34 -20.28 30.03 0.63
CA LEU A 34 -18.82 29.90 0.64
C LEU A 34 -18.20 30.21 2.01
N ILE A 35 -18.76 31.18 2.76
CA ILE A 35 -18.30 31.45 4.15
C ILE A 35 -18.52 30.22 5.04
N GLU A 36 -19.66 29.55 4.92
CA GLU A 36 -19.93 28.36 5.71
C GLU A 36 -18.99 27.19 5.35
N VAL A 37 -18.73 26.96 4.06
CA VAL A 37 -17.71 26.03 3.60
C VAL A 37 -16.34 26.38 4.19
N ASN A 38 -15.97 27.67 4.22
CA ASN A 38 -14.68 28.11 4.78
C ASN A 38 -14.59 27.93 6.30
N LYS A 39 -15.70 27.85 7.02
CA LYS A 39 -15.75 27.52 8.45
C LYS A 39 -15.56 26.02 8.73
N GLY A 40 -15.47 25.19 7.69
CA GLY A 40 -15.17 23.76 7.79
C GLY A 40 -16.35 22.83 7.46
N ASP A 41 -17.50 23.34 7.09
CA ASP A 41 -18.62 22.51 6.62
C ASP A 41 -18.49 22.20 5.12
N PHE A 42 -17.61 21.25 4.79
CA PHE A 42 -17.41 20.80 3.41
C PHE A 42 -18.51 19.89 2.87
N ASN A 43 -19.54 19.55 3.69
CA ASN A 43 -20.70 18.79 3.22
C ASN A 43 -21.73 19.67 2.54
N GLN A 44 -21.70 20.96 2.83
CA GLN A 44 -22.61 21.94 2.21
C GLN A 44 -22.29 22.09 0.72
N ARG A 45 -23.34 22.21 -0.08
CA ARG A 45 -23.26 22.47 -1.53
C ARG A 45 -24.00 23.77 -1.85
N ILE A 46 -23.34 24.59 -2.65
CA ILE A 46 -23.94 25.83 -3.13
C ILE A 46 -25.08 25.47 -4.08
N ARG A 47 -26.30 25.88 -3.76
CA ARG A 47 -27.51 25.67 -4.57
C ARG A 47 -28.05 26.99 -5.07
N ILE A 48 -28.11 27.14 -6.40
CA ILE A 48 -28.61 28.34 -7.01
C ILE A 48 -29.53 28.03 -8.18
N GLN A 49 -30.66 28.74 -8.27
CA GLN A 49 -31.49 28.78 -9.44
C GLN A 49 -31.32 30.17 -10.08
N SER A 50 -30.53 30.24 -11.15
CA SER A 50 -30.21 31.45 -11.85
C SER A 50 -30.49 31.32 -13.34
N ARG A 51 -31.05 32.42 -13.95
CA ARG A 51 -31.15 32.57 -15.41
C ARG A 51 -29.80 32.89 -16.07
N TYR A 52 -28.81 33.35 -15.28
CA TYR A 52 -27.52 33.77 -15.78
C TYR A 52 -26.60 32.52 -15.86
N ARG A 53 -26.34 32.06 -17.10
CA ARG A 53 -25.48 30.91 -17.37
C ARG A 53 -24.10 31.01 -16.70
N THR A 54 -23.54 32.21 -16.62
CA THR A 54 -22.24 32.48 -15.99
C THR A 54 -22.25 32.15 -14.49
N VAL A 55 -23.33 32.56 -13.78
CA VAL A 55 -23.48 32.27 -12.34
C VAL A 55 -23.66 30.79 -12.11
N VAL A 56 -24.43 30.10 -12.94
CA VAL A 56 -24.58 28.64 -12.87
C VAL A 56 -23.25 27.91 -13.09
N LYS A 57 -22.45 28.34 -14.08
CA LYS A 57 -21.12 27.79 -14.33
C LYS A 57 -20.20 28.04 -13.14
N LEU A 58 -20.17 29.26 -12.58
CA LEU A 58 -19.34 29.57 -11.41
C LEU A 58 -19.69 28.66 -10.23
N VAL A 59 -20.97 28.50 -9.90
CA VAL A 59 -21.42 27.63 -8.81
C VAL A 59 -21.02 26.16 -9.05
N LYS A 60 -21.09 25.68 -10.31
CA LYS A 60 -20.64 24.34 -10.67
C LYS A 60 -19.15 24.16 -10.40
N GLU A 61 -18.32 25.12 -10.82
CA GLU A 61 -16.87 25.05 -10.58
C GLU A 61 -16.53 25.13 -9.07
N CYS A 62 -17.22 26.00 -8.32
CA CYS A 62 -17.08 26.06 -6.86
C CYS A 62 -17.42 24.72 -6.20
N ASN A 63 -18.53 24.09 -6.57
CA ASN A 63 -18.90 22.78 -6.03
C ASN A 63 -17.90 21.67 -6.42
N GLN A 64 -17.34 21.71 -7.62
CA GLN A 64 -16.28 20.78 -8.02
C GLN A 64 -15.00 20.98 -7.19
N PHE A 65 -14.63 22.23 -6.92
CA PHE A 65 -13.50 22.56 -6.06
C PHE A 65 -13.74 22.07 -4.62
N ILE A 66 -14.92 22.31 -4.05
CA ILE A 66 -15.30 21.82 -2.72
C ILE A 66 -15.20 20.30 -2.66
N ASN A 67 -15.71 19.57 -3.68
CA ASN A 67 -15.62 18.13 -3.75
C ASN A 67 -14.16 17.64 -3.76
N LYS A 68 -13.31 18.23 -4.61
CA LYS A 68 -11.90 17.88 -4.67
C LYS A 68 -11.18 18.14 -3.34
N PHE A 69 -11.48 19.27 -2.72
CA PHE A 69 -10.90 19.65 -1.43
C PHE A 69 -11.31 18.67 -0.33
N GLN A 70 -12.60 18.33 -0.24
CA GLN A 70 -13.13 17.36 0.70
C GLN A 70 -12.45 15.99 0.53
N THR A 71 -12.39 15.48 -0.70
CA THR A 71 -11.72 14.20 -1.00
C THR A 71 -10.25 14.23 -0.57
N ASN A 72 -9.54 15.32 -0.83
CA ASN A 72 -8.15 15.46 -0.41
C ASN A 72 -8.00 15.49 1.12
N MET A 73 -8.88 16.21 1.83
CA MET A 73 -8.87 16.25 3.30
C MET A 73 -9.15 14.85 3.92
N GLU A 74 -10.13 14.13 3.38
CA GLU A 74 -10.43 12.75 3.80
C GLU A 74 -9.23 11.84 3.57
N HIS A 75 -8.58 11.96 2.40
CA HIS A 75 -7.38 11.21 2.07
C HIS A 75 -6.22 11.53 3.02
N MET A 76 -5.97 12.82 3.30
CA MET A 76 -4.95 13.24 4.26
C MET A 76 -5.24 12.72 5.67
N GLY A 77 -6.50 12.79 6.12
CA GLY A 77 -6.93 12.24 7.40
C GLY A 77 -6.69 10.72 7.50
N TYR A 78 -6.99 9.99 6.42
CA TYR A 78 -6.70 8.56 6.31
C TYR A 78 -5.20 8.27 6.41
N LEU A 79 -4.35 9.03 5.69
CA LEU A 79 -2.90 8.86 5.73
C LEU A 79 -2.33 9.14 7.13
N ASP A 80 -2.78 10.22 7.81
CA ASP A 80 -2.32 10.54 9.15
C ASP A 80 -2.74 9.47 10.17
N LYS A 81 -3.98 9.01 10.11
CA LYS A 81 -4.48 7.90 10.95
C LYS A 81 -3.66 6.62 10.70
N SER A 82 -3.41 6.29 9.44
CA SER A 82 -2.61 5.12 9.05
C SER A 82 -1.18 5.23 9.58
N ARG A 83 -0.57 6.42 9.51
CA ARG A 83 0.77 6.68 10.02
C ARG A 83 0.84 6.54 11.54
N ARG A 84 -0.12 7.11 12.29
CA ARG A 84 -0.18 6.99 13.76
C ARG A 84 -0.35 5.53 14.19
N GLN A 85 -1.24 4.81 13.52
CA GLN A 85 -1.47 3.39 13.80
C GLN A 85 -0.23 2.54 13.51
N MET A 86 0.50 2.84 12.42
CA MET A 86 1.77 2.22 12.09
C MET A 86 2.79 2.41 13.22
N THR A 87 3.00 3.65 13.68
CA THR A 87 3.95 3.95 14.76
C THR A 87 3.59 3.22 16.06
N SER A 88 2.30 3.19 16.41
CA SER A 88 1.81 2.50 17.60
C SER A 88 2.03 0.98 17.51
N ASN A 89 1.64 0.36 16.40
CA ASN A 89 1.79 -1.08 16.19
C ASN A 89 3.26 -1.49 16.18
N MET A 90 4.12 -0.70 15.51
CA MET A 90 5.56 -0.96 15.49
C MET A 90 6.19 -0.87 16.87
N SER A 91 5.80 0.12 17.67
CA SER A 91 6.29 0.24 19.06
C SER A 91 5.93 -1.01 19.86
N HIS A 92 4.72 -1.56 19.66
CA HIS A 92 4.30 -2.81 20.30
C HIS A 92 5.10 -4.01 19.79
N ASP A 93 5.27 -4.13 18.45
CA ASP A 93 5.93 -5.28 17.83
C ASP A 93 7.46 -5.31 18.04
N LEU A 94 8.07 -4.14 18.29
CA LEU A 94 9.46 -4.01 18.74
C LEU A 94 9.61 -4.33 20.24
N LYS A 95 8.67 -3.87 21.09
CA LYS A 95 8.72 -4.07 22.54
C LYS A 95 8.69 -5.55 22.92
N THR A 96 7.84 -6.34 22.25
CA THR A 96 7.66 -7.77 22.56
C THR A 96 8.95 -8.60 22.43
N PRO A 97 9.64 -8.63 21.26
CA PRO A 97 10.90 -9.35 21.12
C PRO A 97 12.02 -8.76 21.98
N LEU A 98 12.06 -7.44 22.17
CA LEU A 98 13.05 -6.78 23.02
C LEU A 98 12.90 -7.20 24.49
N THR A 99 11.68 -7.16 25.04
CA THR A 99 11.43 -7.60 26.41
C THR A 99 11.80 -9.07 26.62
N SER A 100 11.44 -9.92 25.65
CA SER A 100 11.80 -11.36 25.69
C SER A 100 13.32 -11.56 25.65
N LEU A 101 14.03 -10.83 24.76
CA LEU A 101 15.48 -10.86 24.64
C LEU A 101 16.15 -10.47 25.96
N LEU A 102 15.75 -9.34 26.54
CA LEU A 102 16.29 -8.85 27.82
C LEU A 102 16.02 -9.86 28.96
N GLY A 103 14.85 -10.51 29.00
CA GLY A 103 14.54 -11.53 29.99
C GLY A 103 15.45 -12.75 29.89
N TYR A 104 15.72 -13.26 28.68
CA TYR A 104 16.67 -14.38 28.50
C TYR A 104 18.11 -13.99 28.82
N VAL A 105 18.55 -12.76 28.47
CA VAL A 105 19.88 -12.26 28.84
C VAL A 105 20.01 -12.13 30.35
N GLN A 106 18.96 -11.64 31.05
CA GLN A 106 18.95 -11.54 32.48
C GLN A 106 19.03 -12.93 33.15
N ALA A 107 18.23 -13.90 32.69
CA ALA A 107 18.29 -15.27 33.19
C ALA A 107 19.68 -15.90 32.98
N LEU A 108 20.29 -15.71 31.82
CA LEU A 108 21.65 -16.19 31.53
C LEU A 108 22.72 -15.58 32.46
N ARG A 109 22.50 -14.35 32.94
CA ARG A 109 23.42 -13.62 33.81
C ARG A 109 23.24 -13.97 35.29
N GLU A 110 21.99 -14.14 35.75
CA GLU A 110 21.66 -14.19 37.15
C GLU A 110 21.36 -15.60 37.69
N ASP A 111 20.95 -16.52 36.80
CA ASP A 111 20.60 -17.88 37.20
C ASP A 111 21.82 -18.83 37.06
N ALA A 112 22.46 -19.04 38.20
CA ALA A 112 23.61 -20.00 38.30
C ALA A 112 23.19 -21.49 38.26
N THR A 113 21.88 -21.79 38.33
CA THR A 113 21.36 -23.16 38.33
C THR A 113 21.09 -23.71 36.93
N LEU A 114 21.20 -22.88 35.89
CA LEU A 114 21.00 -23.27 34.51
C LEU A 114 21.97 -24.35 34.08
N THR A 115 21.43 -25.43 33.54
CA THR A 115 22.24 -26.46 32.87
C THR A 115 22.86 -25.92 31.59
N GLU A 116 23.97 -26.52 31.13
CA GLU A 116 24.60 -26.10 29.87
C GLU A 116 23.63 -26.18 28.68
N LYS A 117 22.73 -27.16 28.64
CA LYS A 117 21.70 -27.31 27.61
C LYS A 117 20.70 -26.16 27.63
N GLU A 118 20.25 -25.73 28.81
CA GLU A 118 19.33 -24.59 28.96
C GLU A 118 20.04 -23.30 28.57
N ARG A 119 21.31 -23.12 28.97
CA ARG A 119 22.13 -21.98 28.59
C ARG A 119 22.25 -21.84 27.06
N GLN A 120 22.56 -22.94 26.37
CA GLN A 120 22.63 -22.99 24.89
C GLN A 120 21.27 -22.65 24.25
N THR A 121 20.18 -23.19 24.80
CA THR A 121 18.82 -22.92 24.35
C THR A 121 18.48 -21.44 24.49
N PHE A 122 18.78 -20.81 25.64
CA PHE A 122 18.52 -19.39 25.88
C PHE A 122 19.35 -18.49 24.95
N LEU A 123 20.63 -18.84 24.73
CA LEU A 123 21.47 -18.14 23.74
C LEU A 123 20.88 -18.21 22.32
N GLN A 124 20.42 -19.39 21.92
CA GLN A 124 19.79 -19.56 20.61
C GLN A 124 18.50 -18.75 20.47
N ILE A 125 17.64 -18.75 21.50
CA ILE A 125 16.41 -17.93 21.52
C ILE A 125 16.76 -16.45 21.47
N THR A 126 17.74 -16.00 22.27
CA THR A 126 18.22 -14.60 22.29
C THR A 126 18.68 -14.17 20.90
N HIS A 127 19.50 -15.00 20.24
CA HIS A 127 19.96 -14.74 18.88
C HIS A 127 18.81 -14.63 17.88
N GLN A 128 17.84 -15.55 17.90
CA GLN A 128 16.66 -15.52 17.02
C GLN A 128 15.78 -14.26 17.26
N LYS A 129 15.60 -13.86 18.53
CA LYS A 129 14.84 -12.64 18.84
C LYS A 129 15.58 -11.38 18.39
N GLY A 130 16.91 -11.35 18.49
CA GLY A 130 17.75 -10.27 17.97
C GLY A 130 17.66 -10.15 16.45
N GLN A 131 17.75 -11.27 15.72
CA GLN A 131 17.59 -11.29 14.26
C GLN A 131 16.18 -10.80 13.84
N LYS A 132 15.14 -11.26 14.55
CA LYS A 132 13.77 -10.79 14.28
C LYS A 132 13.63 -9.28 14.48
N LEU A 133 14.20 -8.73 15.55
CA LEU A 133 14.18 -7.30 15.83
C LEU A 133 14.92 -6.50 14.74
N GLN A 134 16.07 -6.98 14.32
CA GLN A 134 16.85 -6.38 13.22
C GLN A 134 16.06 -6.36 11.90
N SER A 135 15.41 -7.46 11.55
CA SER A 135 14.54 -7.54 10.36
C SER A 135 13.40 -6.52 10.42
N LEU A 136 12.72 -6.42 11.58
CA LEU A 136 11.65 -5.43 11.79
C LEU A 136 12.14 -3.99 11.59
N LEU A 137 13.30 -3.65 12.14
CA LEU A 137 13.90 -2.31 11.99
C LEU A 137 14.27 -2.03 10.53
N ASN A 138 14.86 -3.01 9.84
CA ASN A 138 15.22 -2.86 8.43
C ASN A 138 13.99 -2.65 7.56
N ASP A 139 12.92 -3.44 7.76
CA ASP A 139 11.64 -3.30 7.04
C ASP A 139 11.02 -1.91 7.27
N PHE A 140 11.10 -1.40 8.51
CA PHE A 140 10.61 -0.07 8.85
C PHE A 140 11.39 1.05 8.14
N PHE A 141 12.71 1.00 8.20
CA PHE A 141 13.53 2.01 7.53
C PHE A 141 13.37 1.96 6.02
N GLU A 142 13.26 0.75 5.44
CA GLU A 142 12.99 0.57 4.02
C GLU A 142 11.66 1.22 3.63
N LEU A 143 10.59 0.92 4.38
CA LEU A 143 9.26 1.50 4.12
C LEU A 143 9.28 3.04 4.27
N SER A 144 9.93 3.56 5.31
CA SER A 144 10.09 5.01 5.51
C SER A 144 10.80 5.69 4.34
N LYS A 145 11.88 5.08 3.83
CA LYS A 145 12.58 5.57 2.63
C LYS A 145 11.74 5.52 1.37
N LEU A 146 10.93 4.46 1.22
CA LEU A 146 10.03 4.33 0.08
C LEU A 146 8.90 5.37 0.08
N GLU A 147 8.56 5.93 1.25
CA GLU A 147 7.53 6.96 1.43
C GLU A 147 8.05 8.38 1.29
N SER A 148 9.32 8.62 1.58
CA SER A 148 9.92 9.96 1.55
C SER A 148 10.43 10.41 0.19
N ASP A 149 10.12 9.76 -0.92
CA ASP A 149 10.68 10.02 -2.26
C ASP A 149 12.23 10.11 -2.36
N ASP A 150 12.93 10.01 -1.23
CA ASP A 150 14.39 10.12 -1.08
C ASP A 150 15.14 8.85 -1.50
N SER A 151 14.44 7.84 -2.00
CA SER A 151 15.08 6.59 -2.41
C SER A 151 15.76 6.76 -3.77
N SER A 152 17.08 6.69 -3.80
CA SER A 152 17.88 6.55 -5.02
C SER A 152 17.53 5.23 -5.72
N PHE A 153 16.57 5.28 -6.64
CA PHE A 153 16.07 4.15 -7.40
C PHE A 153 16.85 4.04 -8.71
N HIS A 154 17.64 2.99 -8.87
CA HIS A 154 18.55 2.85 -9.99
C HIS A 154 17.98 1.86 -11.02
N LEU A 155 17.15 2.37 -11.92
CA LEU A 155 16.62 1.57 -13.02
C LEU A 155 17.73 1.22 -14.01
N GLN A 156 17.95 -0.08 -14.21
CA GLN A 156 18.90 -0.63 -15.16
C GLN A 156 18.30 -1.83 -15.89
N LYS A 157 18.91 -2.21 -17.02
CA LYS A 157 18.52 -3.46 -17.71
C LYS A 157 18.91 -4.64 -16.84
N THR A 158 17.92 -5.36 -16.33
CA THR A 158 18.10 -6.48 -15.40
C THR A 158 17.48 -7.75 -16.00
N ASP A 159 18.23 -8.84 -16.03
CA ASP A 159 17.71 -10.17 -16.43
C ASP A 159 16.98 -10.79 -15.25
N VAL A 160 15.64 -10.74 -15.27
CA VAL A 160 14.80 -11.24 -14.19
C VAL A 160 14.87 -12.77 -14.06
N VAL A 161 15.08 -13.49 -15.16
CA VAL A 161 15.22 -14.95 -15.13
C VAL A 161 16.47 -15.37 -14.36
N ARG A 162 17.58 -14.64 -14.59
CA ARG A 162 18.82 -14.85 -13.85
C ARG A 162 18.65 -14.57 -12.36
N VAL A 163 18.01 -13.44 -12.01
CA VAL A 163 17.74 -13.08 -10.60
C VAL A 163 16.91 -14.18 -9.90
N ILE A 164 15.85 -14.67 -10.54
CA ILE A 164 15.03 -15.75 -10.00
C ILE A 164 15.86 -17.01 -9.75
N LYS A 165 16.69 -17.43 -10.72
CA LYS A 165 17.54 -18.62 -10.59
C LYS A 165 18.56 -18.49 -9.44
N GLU A 166 19.20 -17.31 -9.32
CA GLU A 166 20.17 -17.05 -8.24
C GLU A 166 19.47 -17.11 -6.87
N LEU A 167 18.26 -16.53 -6.72
CA LEU A 167 17.49 -16.57 -5.47
C LEU A 167 17.01 -17.99 -5.11
N ILE A 168 16.50 -18.75 -6.07
CA ILE A 168 16.05 -20.13 -5.83
C ILE A 168 17.22 -21.04 -5.41
N ALA A 169 18.38 -20.87 -6.03
CA ALA A 169 19.58 -21.58 -5.63
C ALA A 169 19.99 -21.25 -4.18
N GLY A 170 19.89 -19.98 -3.77
CA GLY A 170 20.15 -19.54 -2.39
C GLY A 170 19.16 -20.10 -1.38
N LEU A 171 17.89 -20.31 -1.77
CA LEU A 171 16.82 -20.83 -0.91
C LEU A 171 16.74 -22.38 -0.87
N TYR A 172 17.72 -23.08 -1.44
CA TYR A 172 17.70 -24.56 -1.50
C TYR A 172 17.46 -25.23 -0.13
N HIS A 173 18.14 -24.77 0.91
CA HIS A 173 17.98 -25.29 2.26
C HIS A 173 16.58 -25.00 2.83
N ASP A 174 16.00 -23.82 2.55
CA ASP A 174 14.67 -23.44 3.01
C ASP A 174 13.60 -24.30 2.35
N PHE A 175 13.71 -24.58 1.04
CA PHE A 175 12.86 -25.54 0.33
C PHE A 175 12.92 -26.93 0.94
N LYS A 176 14.14 -27.42 1.24
CA LYS A 176 14.35 -28.74 1.87
C LYS A 176 13.74 -28.79 3.26
N ASN A 177 13.95 -27.76 4.09
CA ASN A 177 13.42 -27.66 5.45
C ASN A 177 11.89 -27.56 5.47
N ALA A 178 11.30 -26.86 4.47
CA ALA A 178 9.86 -26.75 4.30
C ALA A 178 9.22 -28.01 3.68
N ASN A 179 10.04 -28.99 3.21
CA ASN A 179 9.60 -30.14 2.43
C ASN A 179 8.80 -29.73 1.17
N MET A 180 9.24 -28.67 0.49
CA MET A 180 8.59 -28.13 -0.71
C MET A 180 9.47 -28.30 -1.93
N LYS A 181 8.84 -28.45 -3.10
CA LYS A 181 9.53 -28.54 -4.40
C LYS A 181 9.34 -27.24 -5.18
N PRO A 182 10.42 -26.61 -5.69
CA PRO A 182 10.30 -25.50 -6.61
C PRO A 182 9.85 -25.99 -7.99
N VAL A 183 8.86 -25.33 -8.59
CA VAL A 183 8.42 -25.51 -9.99
C VAL A 183 8.75 -24.23 -10.75
N LEU A 184 9.62 -24.33 -11.77
CA LEU A 184 10.13 -23.19 -12.51
C LEU A 184 9.62 -23.24 -13.96
N GLU A 185 8.69 -22.33 -14.28
CA GLU A 185 8.17 -22.12 -15.64
C GLU A 185 8.83 -20.86 -16.23
N LEU A 186 10.12 -20.97 -16.51
CA LEU A 186 10.95 -19.85 -16.94
C LEU A 186 11.30 -19.95 -18.43
N PRO A 187 11.31 -18.83 -19.16
CA PRO A 187 11.84 -18.78 -20.53
C PRO A 187 13.28 -19.29 -20.59
N LYS A 188 13.64 -19.98 -21.69
CA LYS A 188 15.01 -20.44 -21.93
C LYS A 188 15.97 -19.29 -22.22
N THR A 189 15.46 -18.18 -22.74
CA THR A 189 16.21 -16.96 -23.06
C THR A 189 16.14 -15.94 -21.94
N PRO A 190 17.16 -15.07 -21.78
CA PRO A 190 17.13 -13.97 -20.83
C PRO A 190 15.91 -13.06 -21.07
N VAL A 191 15.29 -12.58 -20.01
CA VAL A 191 14.18 -11.62 -20.06
C VAL A 191 14.61 -10.34 -19.37
N MET A 192 14.91 -9.33 -20.20
CA MET A 192 15.39 -8.04 -19.73
C MET A 192 14.23 -7.13 -19.35
N VAL A 193 14.30 -6.55 -18.15
CA VAL A 193 13.35 -5.58 -17.61
C VAL A 193 14.09 -4.32 -17.19
N TRP A 194 13.40 -3.17 -17.20
CA TRP A 194 13.89 -1.94 -16.57
C TRP A 194 13.59 -1.99 -15.10
N ALA A 195 14.58 -2.29 -14.26
CA ALA A 195 14.37 -2.45 -12.84
C ALA A 195 15.62 -2.16 -12.01
N ASP A 196 15.42 -1.77 -10.76
CA ASP A 196 16.45 -1.80 -9.73
C ASP A 196 16.64 -3.26 -9.24
N LYS A 197 17.82 -3.83 -9.47
CA LYS A 197 18.10 -5.25 -9.17
C LYS A 197 17.82 -5.59 -7.71
N LYS A 198 18.25 -4.75 -6.76
CA LYS A 198 18.06 -5.00 -5.32
C LYS A 198 16.59 -5.00 -4.94
N SER A 199 15.82 -4.09 -5.53
CA SER A 199 14.37 -4.03 -5.33
C SER A 199 13.65 -5.25 -5.88
N VAL A 200 14.06 -5.77 -7.05
CA VAL A 200 13.51 -7.03 -7.62
C VAL A 200 13.86 -8.22 -6.72
N GLU A 201 15.11 -8.32 -6.26
CA GLU A 201 15.52 -9.35 -5.30
C GLU A 201 14.67 -9.29 -4.02
N ARG A 202 14.39 -8.08 -3.52
CA ARG A 202 13.56 -7.87 -2.33
C ARG A 202 12.10 -8.28 -2.53
N ILE A 203 11.49 -7.90 -3.67
CA ILE A 203 10.13 -8.33 -4.06
C ILE A 203 10.05 -9.85 -4.07
N LEU A 204 10.95 -10.48 -4.82
CA LEU A 204 10.98 -11.94 -4.98
C LEU A 204 11.21 -12.65 -3.64
N THR A 205 12.17 -12.20 -2.83
CA THR A 205 12.46 -12.79 -1.51
C THR A 205 11.24 -12.71 -0.59
N ASN A 206 10.53 -11.59 -0.57
CA ASN A 206 9.30 -11.46 0.23
C ASN A 206 8.21 -12.43 -0.22
N LEU A 207 7.96 -12.53 -1.54
CA LEU A 207 6.91 -13.40 -2.06
C LEU A 207 7.28 -14.88 -1.92
N LEU A 208 8.53 -15.24 -2.18
CA LEU A 208 9.04 -16.62 -2.01
C LEU A 208 8.99 -17.05 -0.54
N SER A 209 9.43 -16.19 0.38
CA SER A 209 9.37 -16.44 1.82
C SER A 209 7.93 -16.66 2.29
N ASN A 210 6.97 -15.85 1.79
CA ASN A 210 5.55 -16.06 2.07
C ASN A 210 5.06 -17.40 1.55
N GLY A 211 5.39 -17.76 0.31
CA GLY A 211 5.05 -19.06 -0.28
C GLY A 211 5.63 -20.23 0.49
N LEU A 212 6.91 -20.17 0.89
CA LEU A 212 7.55 -21.18 1.73
C LEU A 212 6.90 -21.31 3.10
N HIS A 213 6.42 -20.20 3.65
CA HIS A 213 5.82 -20.18 4.99
C HIS A 213 4.37 -20.68 4.99
N TYR A 214 3.53 -20.16 4.09
CA TYR A 214 2.10 -20.43 4.06
C TYR A 214 1.72 -21.58 3.12
N GLY A 215 2.56 -21.84 2.10
CA GLY A 215 2.34 -22.86 1.07
C GLY A 215 2.75 -24.28 1.44
N LYS A 216 3.38 -24.51 2.62
CA LYS A 216 3.97 -25.84 3.00
C LYS A 216 2.98 -27.01 2.86
N TYR A 217 1.69 -26.81 3.10
CA TYR A 217 0.69 -27.87 2.99
C TYR A 217 0.51 -28.39 1.56
N GLY A 218 0.80 -27.56 0.56
CA GLY A 218 0.72 -27.93 -0.85
C GLY A 218 1.96 -28.60 -1.39
N GLY A 219 3.10 -28.57 -0.65
CA GLY A 219 4.35 -29.22 -1.03
C GLY A 219 5.04 -28.66 -2.26
N VAL A 220 4.50 -27.60 -2.87
CA VAL A 220 5.00 -27.00 -4.13
C VAL A 220 4.98 -25.50 -4.04
N LEU A 221 6.01 -24.84 -4.58
CA LEU A 221 6.08 -23.40 -4.80
C LEU A 221 6.49 -23.16 -6.26
N GLY A 222 5.60 -22.58 -7.05
CA GLY A 222 5.82 -22.33 -8.46
C GLY A 222 6.21 -20.90 -8.75
N ILE A 223 7.01 -20.72 -9.79
CA ILE A 223 7.37 -19.40 -10.33
C ILE A 223 7.24 -19.46 -11.84
N SER A 224 6.50 -18.53 -12.41
CA SER A 224 6.39 -18.36 -13.86
C SER A 224 6.79 -16.95 -14.30
N VAL A 225 7.32 -16.83 -15.51
CA VAL A 225 7.67 -15.55 -16.15
C VAL A 225 7.04 -15.51 -17.52
N ILE A 226 6.15 -14.53 -17.73
CA ILE A 226 5.41 -14.35 -18.98
C ILE A 226 5.72 -12.95 -19.51
N ARG A 227 6.21 -12.88 -20.74
CA ARG A 227 6.45 -11.61 -21.44
C ARG A 227 5.22 -11.24 -22.27
N ASP A 228 4.64 -10.08 -21.94
CA ASP A 228 3.53 -9.50 -22.72
C ASP A 228 3.94 -8.10 -23.21
N LYS A 229 4.05 -7.94 -24.54
CA LYS A 229 4.40 -6.68 -25.25
C LYS A 229 5.40 -5.78 -24.51
N ASN A 230 4.91 -4.90 -23.64
CA ASN A 230 5.68 -3.89 -22.92
C ASN A 230 5.90 -4.23 -21.44
N LEU A 231 5.28 -5.28 -20.94
CA LEU A 231 5.36 -5.71 -19.56
C LEU A 231 5.85 -7.15 -19.47
N THR A 232 6.61 -7.43 -18.42
CA THR A 232 6.98 -8.79 -18.02
C THR A 232 6.26 -9.10 -16.72
N TRP A 233 5.43 -10.12 -16.74
CA TRP A 233 4.72 -10.62 -15.56
C TRP A 233 5.49 -11.73 -14.91
N ILE A 234 5.63 -11.65 -13.60
CA ILE A 234 6.21 -12.67 -12.74
C ILE A 234 5.12 -13.13 -11.78
N GLU A 235 4.82 -14.42 -11.78
CA GLU A 235 3.87 -15.05 -10.88
C GLU A 235 4.61 -15.97 -9.92
N ILE A 236 4.28 -15.88 -8.64
CA ILE A 236 4.70 -16.82 -7.59
C ILE A 236 3.42 -17.45 -7.02
N TRP A 237 3.35 -18.77 -7.01
CA TRP A 237 2.15 -19.47 -6.59
C TRP A 237 2.43 -20.69 -5.72
N ASP A 238 1.50 -21.01 -4.83
CA ASP A 238 1.52 -22.19 -3.95
C ASP A 238 0.13 -22.83 -3.86
N HIS A 239 0.08 -24.03 -3.30
CA HIS A 239 -1.14 -24.80 -3.02
C HIS A 239 -1.40 -24.91 -1.51
N GLY A 240 -1.11 -23.86 -0.75
CA GLY A 240 -1.28 -23.81 0.70
C GLY A 240 -2.72 -23.59 1.17
N LYS A 241 -2.83 -23.11 2.40
CA LYS A 241 -4.13 -22.83 3.04
C LYS A 241 -4.95 -21.77 2.31
N GLY A 242 -4.29 -20.94 1.50
CA GLY A 242 -4.91 -19.83 0.84
C GLY A 242 -5.14 -18.61 1.74
N ILE A 243 -5.83 -17.63 1.17
CA ILE A 243 -6.21 -16.37 1.80
C ILE A 243 -7.73 -16.28 1.72
N ASP A 244 -8.38 -15.96 2.84
CA ASP A 244 -9.82 -15.78 2.88
C ASP A 244 -10.23 -14.58 2.00
N GLN A 245 -11.38 -14.67 1.32
CA GLN A 245 -11.85 -13.64 0.38
C GLN A 245 -12.03 -12.26 1.05
N GLU A 246 -12.40 -12.26 2.33
CA GLU A 246 -12.55 -11.06 3.14
C GLU A 246 -11.20 -10.36 3.41
N ASP A 247 -10.10 -11.12 3.45
CA ASP A 247 -8.75 -10.61 3.72
C ASP A 247 -8.05 -10.07 2.46
N LEU A 248 -8.39 -10.58 1.26
CA LEU A 248 -7.73 -10.22 0.00
C LEU A 248 -7.59 -8.72 -0.27
N PRO A 249 -8.61 -7.87 -0.02
CA PRO A 249 -8.50 -6.43 -0.24
C PRO A 249 -7.48 -5.74 0.68
N TYR A 250 -7.12 -6.38 1.79
CA TYR A 250 -6.35 -5.76 2.86
C TYR A 250 -4.92 -6.29 3.01
N ILE A 251 -4.55 -7.39 2.33
CA ILE A 251 -3.23 -8.03 2.53
C ILE A 251 -2.03 -7.16 2.17
N PHE A 252 -2.22 -6.16 1.33
CA PHE A 252 -1.19 -5.17 0.99
C PHE A 252 -1.19 -3.95 1.93
N ASN A 253 -2.13 -3.88 2.87
CA ASN A 253 -2.18 -2.81 3.85
C ASN A 253 -1.08 -3.02 4.90
N ARG A 254 -0.57 -1.91 5.43
CA ARG A 254 0.51 -1.92 6.43
C ARG A 254 0.08 -2.70 7.67
N LEU A 255 0.98 -3.59 8.13
CA LEU A 255 0.81 -4.37 9.37
C LEU A 255 -0.46 -5.25 9.36
N TYR A 256 -1.01 -5.50 8.18
CA TYR A 256 -2.13 -6.42 8.08
C TYR A 256 -1.63 -7.87 8.21
N THR A 257 -2.20 -8.55 9.17
CA THR A 257 -1.99 -9.99 9.40
C THR A 257 -3.38 -10.59 9.53
N GLY A 258 -3.79 -11.46 8.60
CA GLY A 258 -5.14 -12.00 8.52
C GLY A 258 -5.69 -12.51 9.86
N GLN A 259 -6.99 -12.40 10.07
CA GLN A 259 -7.66 -12.64 11.37
C GLN A 259 -7.43 -14.05 11.95
N ARG A 260 -7.18 -15.06 11.13
CA ARG A 260 -6.93 -16.46 11.56
C ARG A 260 -5.49 -16.75 11.98
N SER A 261 -4.55 -15.86 11.71
CA SER A 261 -3.15 -16.04 12.14
C SER A 261 -2.89 -15.61 13.59
N ARG A 262 -3.86 -15.81 14.50
CA ARG A 262 -3.73 -15.48 15.93
C ARG A 262 -2.59 -16.22 16.66
N ASN A 263 -1.96 -17.22 16.03
CA ASN A 263 -0.74 -17.83 16.54
C ASN A 263 0.46 -16.90 16.30
N ARG A 264 0.74 -16.02 17.27
CA ARG A 264 1.84 -15.03 17.29
C ARG A 264 3.23 -15.57 16.95
N ILE A 265 3.45 -16.89 17.03
CA ILE A 265 4.75 -17.53 16.81
C ILE A 265 5.10 -17.63 15.31
N LEU A 266 4.08 -17.62 14.43
CA LEU A 266 4.22 -17.83 12.99
C LEU A 266 3.97 -16.56 12.16
N GLN A 267 3.75 -15.41 12.80
CA GLN A 267 3.41 -14.16 12.08
C GLN A 267 4.66 -13.50 11.49
N GLY A 268 4.60 -13.23 10.19
CA GLY A 268 5.44 -12.23 9.54
C GLY A 268 5.12 -10.81 10.07
N ASN A 269 5.99 -9.86 9.80
CA ASN A 269 5.89 -8.48 10.32
C ASN A 269 4.75 -7.66 9.70
N GLY A 270 3.97 -8.21 8.75
CA GLY A 270 2.90 -7.49 8.03
C GLY A 270 3.39 -6.33 7.14
N LEU A 271 4.71 -6.16 6.99
CA LEU A 271 5.32 -5.10 6.18
C LEU A 271 5.79 -5.61 4.81
N GLY A 272 6.13 -6.90 4.69
CA GLY A 272 6.72 -7.46 3.47
C GLY A 272 5.86 -7.24 2.22
N LEU A 273 4.55 -7.52 2.26
CA LEU A 273 3.65 -7.31 1.13
C LEU A 273 3.43 -5.82 0.84
N THR A 274 3.39 -4.96 1.85
CA THR A 274 3.32 -3.50 1.68
C THR A 274 4.57 -2.97 0.98
N ILE A 275 5.77 -3.41 1.40
CA ILE A 275 7.05 -3.07 0.76
C ILE A 275 7.05 -3.58 -0.68
N THR A 276 6.65 -4.83 -0.90
CA THR A 276 6.54 -5.42 -2.24
C THR A 276 5.67 -4.58 -3.16
N LYS A 277 4.47 -4.20 -2.71
CA LYS A 277 3.56 -3.35 -3.49
C LYS A 277 4.20 -1.99 -3.83
N LYS A 278 4.80 -1.32 -2.85
CA LYS A 278 5.49 -0.04 -3.06
C LYS A 278 6.65 -0.13 -4.03
N LEU A 279 7.47 -1.17 -3.93
CA LEU A 279 8.56 -1.42 -4.87
C LEU A 279 8.05 -1.65 -6.29
N VAL A 280 7.00 -2.46 -6.47
CA VAL A 280 6.39 -2.68 -7.78
C VAL A 280 5.81 -1.39 -8.35
N GLU A 281 5.09 -0.60 -7.55
CA GLU A 281 4.55 0.71 -7.95
C GLU A 281 5.66 1.68 -8.39
N LYS A 282 6.79 1.72 -7.68
CA LYS A 282 7.97 2.54 -8.06
C LYS A 282 8.64 2.09 -9.37
N HIS A 283 8.43 0.85 -9.80
CA HIS A 283 8.83 0.36 -11.12
C HIS A 283 7.77 0.63 -12.21
N ASN A 284 6.71 1.41 -11.93
CA ASN A 284 5.54 1.57 -12.81
C ASN A 284 4.87 0.23 -13.15
N GLY A 285 4.97 -0.74 -12.25
CA GLY A 285 4.33 -2.04 -12.35
C GLY A 285 3.02 -2.11 -11.58
N THR A 286 2.38 -3.27 -11.67
CA THR A 286 1.15 -3.60 -10.92
C THR A 286 1.34 -4.93 -10.23
N ILE A 287 0.84 -5.07 -9.00
CA ILE A 287 0.79 -6.34 -8.28
C ILE A 287 -0.66 -6.76 -8.07
N LYS A 288 -0.92 -8.06 -8.23
CA LYS A 288 -2.23 -8.69 -8.04
C LYS A 288 -2.08 -9.94 -7.17
N VAL A 289 -3.17 -10.32 -6.54
CA VAL A 289 -3.29 -11.57 -5.78
C VAL A 289 -4.58 -12.26 -6.16
N GLU A 290 -4.50 -13.55 -6.34
CA GLU A 290 -5.65 -14.42 -6.50
C GLU A 290 -5.47 -15.60 -5.55
N SER A 291 -6.51 -15.96 -4.81
CA SER A 291 -6.45 -17.07 -3.87
C SER A 291 -7.77 -17.81 -3.78
N LYS A 292 -7.66 -19.12 -3.88
CA LYS A 292 -8.69 -20.08 -3.53
C LYS A 292 -8.11 -21.01 -2.47
N PRO A 293 -8.68 -21.01 -1.26
CA PRO A 293 -8.18 -21.82 -0.16
C PRO A 293 -8.00 -23.29 -0.55
N PHE A 294 -6.80 -23.83 -0.25
CA PHE A 294 -6.37 -25.22 -0.54
C PHE A 294 -6.32 -25.62 -2.03
N GLU A 295 -6.58 -24.66 -2.96
CA GLU A 295 -6.40 -24.90 -4.40
C GLU A 295 -5.13 -24.22 -4.90
N LYS A 296 -5.13 -22.88 -4.95
CA LYS A 296 -4.00 -22.07 -5.43
C LYS A 296 -4.05 -20.68 -4.81
N THR A 297 -2.90 -20.21 -4.31
CA THR A 297 -2.65 -18.79 -4.04
C THR A 297 -1.57 -18.31 -5.00
N SER A 298 -1.82 -17.22 -5.70
CA SER A 298 -0.90 -16.66 -6.66
C SER A 298 -0.74 -15.16 -6.45
N PHE A 299 0.51 -14.72 -6.41
CA PHE A 299 0.92 -13.33 -6.43
C PHE A 299 1.58 -13.04 -7.77
N SER A 300 1.00 -12.13 -8.54
CA SER A 300 1.52 -11.74 -9.85
C SER A 300 1.89 -10.27 -9.86
N PHE A 301 3.10 -9.95 -10.30
CA PHE A 301 3.52 -8.56 -10.47
C PHE A 301 4.15 -8.32 -11.84
N SER A 302 4.07 -7.09 -12.31
CA SER A 302 4.60 -6.70 -13.62
C SER A 302 5.77 -5.73 -13.49
N LEU A 303 6.71 -5.83 -14.43
CA LEU A 303 7.81 -4.89 -14.62
C LEU A 303 7.87 -4.43 -16.09
N PRO A 304 8.31 -3.19 -16.38
CA PRO A 304 8.50 -2.73 -17.75
C PRO A 304 9.57 -3.56 -18.46
N THR A 305 9.21 -4.13 -19.61
CA THR A 305 10.15 -4.92 -20.42
C THR A 305 11.21 -4.01 -21.05
N ALA A 306 12.48 -4.35 -20.93
CA ALA A 306 13.56 -3.69 -21.66
C ALA A 306 13.73 -4.37 -23.04
N LYS A 307 13.67 -3.53 -24.08
CA LYS A 307 13.92 -3.98 -25.47
C LYS A 307 15.41 -4.25 -25.68
#